data_eb05a9ae1404876b6137e4aa0e2ef117
#
_entry.id   eb05a9ae1404876b6137e4aa0e2ef117
#
_cell.length_a   1.000
_cell.length_b   1.000
_cell.length_c   1.000
_cell.angle_alpha   90.00
_cell.angle_beta   90.00
_cell.angle_gamma   90.00
#
_symmetry.space_group_name_H-M   'P 1'
#
loop_
_entity.id
_entity.type
_entity.pdbx_description
1 polymer ?
#
loop_
_entity_poly.entity_id
_entity_poly.type
_entity_poly.pdbx_seq_one_letter_code
_entity_poly.pdbx_strand_id
1 'polypeptide(L)'
;MKKKQFTILVLVLIIVVGIAALILSRNRPYKPTSFVVDGDNWSATVVDGSSILLELNNNSKEWSIISEPETFVSDFHTITENISEFHIIALNDGEGEMVFQCTKDDGSTVQYILALSISRHQKIHLQIDSLSFKECT
;
A
#
# COMPACT_ATOMS: atom_id res chain seq x y z
N MET A 1 34.80 47.21 2.46
CA MET A 1 34.65 46.00 1.66
C MET A 1 34.41 46.39 0.22
N LYS A 2 35.23 45.89 -0.71
CA LYS A 2 35.06 46.17 -2.12
C LYS A 2 33.82 45.45 -2.65
N LYS A 3 33.05 46.09 -3.54
CA LYS A 3 31.81 45.53 -4.10
C LYS A 3 31.98 44.13 -4.68
N LYS A 4 33.13 43.78 -5.29
CA LYS A 4 33.43 42.46 -5.84
C LYS A 4 33.50 41.38 -4.76
N GLN A 5 34.06 41.65 -3.60
CA GLN A 5 34.15 40.67 -2.51
C GLN A 5 32.79 40.41 -1.87
N PHE A 6 31.94 41.41 -1.75
CA PHE A 6 30.58 41.25 -1.27
C PHE A 6 29.75 40.42 -2.23
N THR A 7 29.84 40.63 -3.53
CA THR A 7 29.12 39.86 -4.55
C THR A 7 29.53 38.39 -4.54
N ILE A 8 30.84 38.11 -4.41
CA ILE A 8 31.35 36.73 -4.31
C ILE A 8 30.84 36.04 -3.05
N LEU A 9 30.81 36.74 -1.92
CA LEU A 9 30.29 36.18 -0.65
C LEU A 9 28.83 35.82 -0.76
N VAL A 10 28.00 36.66 -1.37
CA VAL A 10 26.57 36.40 -1.58
C VAL A 10 26.35 35.21 -2.51
N LEU A 11 27.11 35.07 -3.60
CA LEU A 11 27.04 33.92 -4.52
C LEU A 11 27.40 32.63 -3.82
N VAL A 12 28.46 32.61 -3.02
CA VAL A 12 28.84 31.39 -2.25
C VAL A 12 27.75 31.00 -1.27
N LEU A 13 27.15 31.97 -0.59
CA LEU A 13 26.05 31.71 0.36
C LEU A 13 24.84 31.10 -0.35
N ILE A 14 24.44 31.57 -1.52
CA ILE A 14 23.34 31.04 -2.31
C ILE A 14 23.60 29.58 -2.73
N ILE A 15 24.82 29.28 -3.17
CA ILE A 15 25.24 27.94 -3.56
C ILE A 15 25.16 26.96 -2.36
N VAL A 16 25.68 27.37 -1.21
CA VAL A 16 25.67 26.55 0.03
C VAL A 16 24.25 26.27 0.48
N VAL A 17 23.37 27.26 0.49
CA VAL A 17 21.95 27.08 0.86
C VAL A 17 21.24 26.16 -0.14
N GLY A 18 21.52 26.30 -1.45
CA GLY A 18 20.95 25.44 -2.48
C GLY A 18 21.37 23.98 -2.33
N ILE A 19 22.65 23.72 -2.03
CA ILE A 19 23.17 22.35 -1.78
C ILE A 19 22.56 21.77 -0.50
N ALA A 20 22.48 22.54 0.58
CA ALA A 20 21.87 22.09 1.83
C ALA A 20 20.39 21.74 1.64
N ALA A 21 19.63 22.53 0.89
CA ALA A 21 18.23 22.25 0.57
C ALA A 21 18.07 20.96 -0.24
N LEU A 22 18.95 20.69 -1.21
CA LEU A 22 18.96 19.45 -2.00
C LEU A 22 19.25 18.24 -1.12
N ILE A 23 20.22 18.30 -0.23
CA ILE A 23 20.58 17.21 0.67
C ILE A 23 19.42 16.92 1.63
N LEU A 24 18.81 17.92 2.22
CA LEU A 24 17.65 17.77 3.10
C LEU A 24 16.44 17.18 2.37
N SER A 25 16.21 17.56 1.12
CA SER A 25 15.14 17.00 0.29
C SER A 25 15.37 15.53 -0.02
N ARG A 26 16.61 15.10 -0.28
CA ARG A 26 16.95 13.69 -0.56
C ARG A 26 16.92 12.80 0.68
N ASN A 27 17.22 13.35 1.84
CA ASN A 27 17.32 12.63 3.10
C ASN A 27 16.05 12.73 3.95
N ARG A 28 14.92 13.13 3.36
CA ARG A 28 13.65 13.10 4.08
C ARG A 28 13.37 11.67 4.55
N PRO A 29 13.12 11.47 5.85
CA PRO A 29 12.78 10.14 6.35
C PRO A 29 11.48 9.67 5.69
N TYR A 30 11.46 8.42 5.25
CA TYR A 30 10.25 7.77 4.78
C TYR A 30 9.26 7.67 5.94
N LYS A 31 8.04 8.14 5.70
CA LYS A 31 6.93 7.98 6.65
C LYS A 31 5.90 7.04 6.05
N PRO A 32 5.76 5.83 6.59
CA PRO A 32 4.72 4.93 6.12
C PRO A 32 3.34 5.52 6.40
N THR A 33 2.43 5.37 5.45
CA THR A 33 1.05 5.80 5.61
C THR A 33 0.18 4.62 6.02
N SER A 34 -0.83 4.90 6.84
CA SER A 34 -1.87 3.94 7.20
C SER A 34 -3.22 4.54 6.83
N PHE A 35 -4.08 3.72 6.24
CA PHE A 35 -5.43 4.16 5.87
C PHE A 35 -6.40 2.99 5.85
N VAL A 36 -7.68 3.28 5.87
CA VAL A 36 -8.75 2.28 5.85
C VAL A 36 -9.65 2.52 4.65
N VAL A 37 -10.00 1.45 3.96
CA VAL A 37 -10.99 1.46 2.89
C VAL A 37 -12.11 0.50 3.28
N ASP A 38 -13.31 1.00 3.37
CA ASP A 38 -14.49 0.23 3.76
C ASP A 38 -15.43 0.00 2.58
N GLY A 39 -16.00 -1.18 2.51
CA GLY A 39 -17.12 -1.52 1.64
C GLY A 39 -18.32 -2.01 2.44
N ASP A 40 -19.35 -2.50 1.76
CA ASP A 40 -20.62 -2.87 2.41
C ASP A 40 -20.46 -4.06 3.38
N ASN A 41 -19.58 -5.01 3.10
CA ASN A 41 -19.38 -6.20 3.92
C ASN A 41 -17.91 -6.56 4.08
N TRP A 42 -17.05 -5.57 3.96
CA TRP A 42 -15.61 -5.76 4.07
C TRP A 42 -14.92 -4.48 4.52
N SER A 43 -13.75 -4.63 5.11
CA SER A 43 -12.85 -3.51 5.36
C SER A 43 -11.41 -3.93 5.09
N ALA A 44 -10.61 -3.01 4.61
CA ALA A 44 -9.19 -3.20 4.39
C ALA A 44 -8.41 -2.08 5.07
N THR A 45 -7.54 -2.45 5.99
CA THR A 45 -6.70 -1.50 6.71
C THR A 45 -5.26 -1.66 6.25
N VAL A 46 -4.68 -0.60 5.67
CA VAL A 46 -3.25 -0.57 5.37
C VAL A 46 -2.50 -0.22 6.65
N VAL A 47 -1.59 -1.09 7.05
CA VAL A 47 -0.79 -0.95 8.27
C VAL A 47 0.67 -0.70 7.88
N ASP A 48 1.25 0.37 8.42
CA ASP A 48 2.65 0.75 8.16
C ASP A 48 3.04 0.76 6.67
N GLY A 49 2.10 1.13 5.82
CA GLY A 49 2.33 1.34 4.40
C GLY A 49 2.43 0.08 3.54
N SER A 50 2.87 -1.05 4.06
CA SER A 50 3.25 -2.23 3.26
C SER A 50 2.44 -3.49 3.55
N SER A 51 1.55 -3.48 4.50
CA SER A 51 0.69 -4.61 4.82
C SER A 51 -0.77 -4.22 4.92
N ILE A 52 -1.65 -5.20 4.69
CA ILE A 52 -3.09 -5.00 4.74
C ILE A 52 -3.70 -6.05 5.66
N LEU A 53 -4.62 -5.59 6.49
CA LEU A 53 -5.56 -6.44 7.18
C LEU A 53 -6.90 -6.34 6.44
N LEU A 54 -7.26 -7.40 5.72
CA LEU A 54 -8.51 -7.48 4.98
C LEU A 54 -9.51 -8.33 5.76
N GLU A 55 -10.60 -7.72 6.17
CA GLU A 55 -11.69 -8.39 6.90
C GLU A 55 -12.90 -8.54 5.99
N LEU A 56 -13.35 -9.78 5.80
CA LEU A 56 -14.49 -10.14 4.97
C LEU A 56 -15.58 -10.73 5.82
N ASN A 57 -16.81 -10.29 5.64
CA ASN A 57 -17.95 -10.81 6.37
C ASN A 57 -18.31 -12.21 5.84
N ASN A 58 -18.43 -13.18 6.78
CA ASN A 58 -18.72 -14.58 6.47
C ASN A 58 -20.20 -14.94 6.45
N ASN A 59 -21.11 -13.97 6.47
CA ASN A 59 -22.55 -14.26 6.48
C ASN A 59 -22.91 -15.26 5.37
N SER A 60 -23.02 -16.55 5.75
CA SER A 60 -23.34 -17.66 4.84
C SER A 60 -22.39 -17.78 3.64
N LYS A 61 -21.09 -17.47 3.83
CA LYS A 61 -20.09 -17.42 2.76
C LYS A 61 -18.77 -18.02 3.21
N GLU A 62 -18.09 -18.68 2.30
CA GLU A 62 -16.71 -19.12 2.47
C GLU A 62 -15.80 -18.38 1.50
N TRP A 63 -14.68 -17.89 2.00
CA TRP A 63 -13.72 -17.11 1.20
C TRP A 63 -12.44 -17.91 1.00
N SER A 64 -11.96 -17.89 -0.22
CA SER A 64 -10.66 -18.47 -0.60
C SER A 64 -9.94 -17.59 -1.60
N ILE A 65 -8.62 -17.69 -1.64
CA ILE A 65 -7.78 -17.02 -2.65
C ILE A 65 -7.56 -18.02 -3.78
N ILE A 66 -7.91 -17.64 -5.01
CA ILE A 66 -7.75 -18.50 -6.18
C ILE A 66 -6.66 -18.04 -7.14
N SER A 67 -6.14 -16.82 -6.98
CA SER A 67 -5.04 -16.29 -7.78
C SER A 67 -4.29 -15.22 -6.99
N GLU A 68 -2.96 -15.29 -7.01
CA GLU A 68 -2.08 -14.32 -6.37
C GLU A 68 -1.15 -13.68 -7.40
N PRO A 69 -0.91 -12.34 -7.30
CA PRO A 69 0.06 -11.67 -8.16
C PRO A 69 1.49 -11.83 -7.63
N GLU A 70 2.47 -11.32 -8.36
CA GLU A 70 3.87 -11.29 -7.90
C GLU A 70 4.17 -10.12 -6.97
N THR A 71 3.31 -9.10 -6.95
CA THR A 71 3.55 -7.87 -6.19
C THR A 71 3.15 -7.94 -4.73
N PHE A 72 2.27 -8.87 -4.36
CA PHE A 72 1.86 -9.07 -2.98
C PHE A 72 1.33 -10.49 -2.74
N VAL A 73 1.31 -10.91 -1.49
CA VAL A 73 0.93 -12.27 -1.09
C VAL A 73 0.11 -12.24 0.21
N SER A 74 -0.75 -13.24 0.39
CA SER A 74 -1.38 -13.48 1.69
C SER A 74 -0.41 -14.25 2.59
N ASP A 75 0.00 -13.64 3.70
CA ASP A 75 0.92 -14.23 4.67
C ASP A 75 0.21 -15.30 5.51
N PHE A 76 -0.95 -14.97 6.04
CA PHE A 76 -1.81 -15.93 6.71
C PHE A 76 -3.27 -15.50 6.63
N HIS A 77 -4.15 -16.42 6.98
CA HIS A 77 -5.55 -16.08 7.09
C HIS A 77 -6.20 -16.76 8.32
N THR A 78 -7.13 -16.08 8.93
CA THR A 78 -7.88 -16.55 10.10
C THR A 78 -9.36 -16.53 9.79
N ILE A 79 -10.04 -17.62 10.11
CA ILE A 79 -11.50 -17.73 9.98
C ILE A 79 -12.11 -17.76 11.37
N THR A 80 -13.03 -16.85 11.64
CA THR A 80 -13.94 -16.93 12.77
C THR A 80 -15.35 -17.21 12.26
N GLU A 81 -16.31 -17.38 13.16
CA GLU A 81 -17.70 -17.65 12.79
C GLU A 81 -18.28 -16.57 11.85
N ASN A 82 -17.91 -15.32 12.05
CA ASN A 82 -18.50 -14.17 11.36
C ASN A 82 -17.57 -13.47 10.35
N ILE A 83 -16.27 -13.66 10.46
CA ILE A 83 -15.27 -12.90 9.69
C ILE A 83 -14.16 -13.81 9.19
N SER A 84 -13.79 -13.65 7.92
CA SER A 84 -12.51 -14.13 7.37
C SER A 84 -11.54 -12.96 7.30
N GLU A 85 -10.41 -13.12 7.94
CA GLU A 85 -9.36 -12.10 8.01
C GLU A 85 -8.15 -12.58 7.23
N PHE A 86 -7.69 -11.78 6.28
CA PHE A 86 -6.51 -12.05 5.46
C PHE A 86 -5.44 -11.00 5.74
N HIS A 87 -4.25 -11.47 6.06
CA HIS A 87 -3.08 -10.62 6.23
C HIS A 87 -2.25 -10.63 4.96
N ILE A 88 -2.16 -9.49 4.29
CA ILE A 88 -1.56 -9.36 2.96
C ILE A 88 -0.32 -8.48 3.06
N ILE A 89 0.77 -8.92 2.44
CA ILE A 89 2.07 -8.24 2.49
C ILE A 89 2.51 -7.86 1.08
N ALA A 90 2.94 -6.61 0.91
CA ALA A 90 3.57 -6.15 -0.32
C ALA A 90 4.96 -6.79 -0.50
N LEU A 91 5.24 -7.30 -1.69
CA LEU A 91 6.52 -7.94 -2.04
C LEU A 91 7.35 -7.11 -3.01
N ASN A 92 6.71 -6.47 -3.97
CA ASN A 92 7.35 -5.66 -5.00
C ASN A 92 6.50 -4.45 -5.35
N ASP A 93 7.15 -3.43 -5.89
CA ASP A 93 6.45 -2.31 -6.50
C ASP A 93 5.78 -2.73 -7.81
N GLY A 94 4.75 -1.99 -8.18
CA GLY A 94 3.95 -2.24 -9.36
C GLY A 94 2.47 -2.40 -9.03
N GLU A 95 1.68 -2.71 -10.04
CA GLU A 95 0.26 -2.99 -9.91
C GLU A 95 0.04 -4.51 -9.90
N GLY A 96 -0.92 -4.96 -9.13
CA GLY A 96 -1.27 -6.38 -9.06
C GLY A 96 -2.70 -6.58 -8.61
N GLU A 97 -3.22 -7.77 -8.91
CA GLU A 97 -4.57 -8.18 -8.55
C GLU A 97 -4.54 -9.56 -7.89
N MET A 98 -5.22 -9.67 -6.76
CA MET A 98 -5.46 -10.94 -6.08
C MET A 98 -6.94 -11.28 -6.21
N VAL A 99 -7.25 -12.50 -6.63
CA VAL A 99 -8.63 -12.93 -6.85
C VAL A 99 -9.09 -13.77 -5.69
N PHE A 100 -10.16 -13.32 -5.05
CA PHE A 100 -10.87 -14.04 -3.99
C PHE A 100 -12.13 -14.68 -4.57
N GLN A 101 -12.46 -15.86 -4.09
CA GLN A 101 -13.71 -16.53 -4.40
C GLN A 101 -14.53 -16.67 -3.15
N CYS A 102 -15.78 -16.28 -3.26
CA CYS A 102 -16.78 -16.44 -2.22
C CYS A 102 -17.73 -17.55 -2.63
N THR A 103 -17.86 -18.59 -1.80
CA THR A 103 -18.82 -19.68 -1.98
C THR A 103 -20.00 -19.45 -1.05
N LYS A 104 -21.19 -19.37 -1.62
CA LYS A 104 -22.44 -19.17 -0.87
C LYS A 104 -23.01 -20.52 -0.41
N ASP A 105 -23.98 -20.48 0.51
CA ASP A 105 -24.62 -21.69 1.05
C ASP A 105 -25.30 -22.56 -0.03
N ASP A 106 -25.78 -21.94 -1.11
CA ASP A 106 -26.39 -22.66 -2.24
C ASP A 106 -25.36 -23.30 -3.20
N GLY A 107 -24.07 -23.18 -2.88
CA GLY A 107 -22.97 -23.69 -3.69
C GLY A 107 -22.53 -22.77 -4.84
N SER A 108 -23.21 -21.65 -5.07
CA SER A 108 -22.81 -20.68 -6.09
C SER A 108 -21.56 -19.91 -5.66
N THR A 109 -20.78 -19.46 -6.63
CA THR A 109 -19.54 -18.73 -6.39
C THR A 109 -19.57 -17.35 -7.02
N VAL A 110 -18.93 -16.39 -6.32
CA VAL A 110 -18.74 -15.03 -6.79
C VAL A 110 -17.27 -14.68 -6.61
N GLN A 111 -16.68 -14.00 -7.57
CA GLN A 111 -15.29 -13.56 -7.51
C GLN A 111 -15.17 -12.08 -7.18
N TYR A 112 -14.15 -11.76 -6.41
CA TYR A 112 -13.78 -10.39 -6.05
C TYR A 112 -12.30 -10.19 -6.37
N ILE A 113 -11.95 -8.98 -6.78
CA ILE A 113 -10.57 -8.61 -7.09
C ILE A 113 -10.10 -7.58 -6.08
N LEU A 114 -9.00 -7.91 -5.40
CA LEU A 114 -8.21 -6.95 -4.62
C LEU A 114 -7.12 -6.40 -5.54
N ALA A 115 -7.22 -5.15 -5.92
CA ALA A 115 -6.24 -4.47 -6.78
C ALA A 115 -5.43 -3.49 -5.94
N LEU A 116 -4.11 -3.59 -6.03
CA LEU A 116 -3.18 -2.72 -5.33
C LEU A 116 -2.23 -2.03 -6.30
N SER A 117 -1.92 -0.78 -6.01
CA SER A 117 -0.81 -0.05 -6.61
C SER A 117 0.25 0.18 -5.53
N ILE A 118 1.45 -0.30 -5.77
CA ILE A 118 2.55 -0.28 -4.79
C ILE A 118 3.72 0.49 -5.38
N SER A 119 4.24 1.46 -4.64
CA SER A 119 5.44 2.21 -4.99
C SER A 119 6.60 1.84 -4.06
N ARG A 120 7.82 2.14 -4.52
CA ARG A 120 9.05 1.91 -3.76
C ARG A 120 9.68 3.24 -3.38
N HIS A 121 9.94 3.41 -2.08
CA HIS A 121 10.57 4.60 -1.53
C HIS A 121 11.94 4.27 -0.98
N GLN A 122 12.92 5.14 -1.21
CA GLN A 122 14.29 4.98 -0.70
C GLN A 122 14.90 3.60 -0.99
N LYS A 123 14.53 2.98 -2.12
CA LYS A 123 14.98 1.66 -2.61
C LYS A 123 14.54 0.46 -1.75
N ILE A 124 14.16 0.63 -0.50
CA ILE A 124 13.89 -0.46 0.44
C ILE A 124 12.48 -0.48 1.03
N HIS A 125 11.74 0.62 0.92
CA HIS A 125 10.39 0.73 1.50
C HIS A 125 9.31 0.60 0.45
N LEU A 126 8.42 -0.37 0.63
CA LEU A 126 7.22 -0.54 -0.19
C LEU A 126 6.05 0.21 0.44
N GLN A 127 5.30 0.91 -0.38
CA GLN A 127 4.13 1.68 0.04
C GLN A 127 2.93 1.31 -0.84
N ILE A 128 1.85 0.88 -0.20
CA ILE A 128 0.57 0.68 -0.89
C ILE A 128 -0.06 2.06 -1.08
N ASP A 129 -0.14 2.50 -2.33
CA ASP A 129 -0.64 3.83 -2.69
C ASP A 129 -2.14 3.84 -2.90
N SER A 130 -2.69 2.76 -3.44
CA SER A 130 -4.11 2.62 -3.68
C SER A 130 -4.57 1.18 -3.50
N LEU A 131 -5.82 1.03 -3.09
CA LEU A 131 -6.45 -0.24 -2.84
C LEU A 131 -7.90 -0.18 -3.33
N SER A 132 -8.31 -1.21 -4.06
CA SER A 132 -9.72 -1.44 -4.37
C SER A 132 -10.06 -2.91 -4.19
N PHE A 133 -11.27 -3.18 -3.72
CA PHE A 133 -11.80 -4.54 -3.58
C PHE A 133 -13.21 -4.54 -4.15
N LYS A 134 -13.39 -5.25 -5.26
CA LYS A 134 -14.65 -5.20 -6.02
C LYS A 134 -15.06 -6.58 -6.52
N GLU A 135 -16.37 -6.77 -6.57
CA GLU A 135 -16.96 -7.94 -7.22
C GLU A 135 -16.69 -7.91 -8.73
N CYS A 136 -16.31 -9.05 -9.28
CA CYS A 136 -16.21 -9.26 -10.72
C CYS A 136 -17.60 -9.37 -11.33
N THR A 137 -17.90 -8.50 -12.24
CA THR A 137 -19.16 -8.55 -13.00
C THR A 137 -18.95 -9.14 -14.36
#